data_9946aca42eb396d91a6dc288d281253b
#
_entry.id   9946aca42eb396d91a6dc288d281253b
#
_cell.length_a   1.000
_cell.length_b   1.000
_cell.length_c   1.000
_cell.angle_alpha   90.00
_cell.angle_beta   90.00
_cell.angle_gamma   90.00
#
_symmetry.space_group_name_H-M   'P 1'
#
loop_
_entity.id
_entity.type
_entity.pdbx_description
1 polymer ?
#
loop_
_entity_poly.entity_id
_entity_poly.type
_entity_poly.pdbx_seq_one_letter_code
_entity_poly.pdbx_strand_id
1 'polypeptide(L)' 'MERIDPQGDHEALKKFAPGCSVSFRGKTYTIQRRTTLASGEAAVVLQNDQEQFVISAARFLADVGT' A
#
# COMPACT_ATOMS: atom_id res chain seq x y z
N MET A 1 8.54 1.95 -20.85
CA MET A 1 7.27 2.38 -20.28
C MET A 1 6.84 1.43 -19.18
N GLU A 2 6.47 2.00 -18.07
CA GLU A 2 5.97 1.22 -16.96
C GLU A 2 4.58 0.71 -17.24
N ARG A 3 4.34 -0.53 -16.92
CA ARG A 3 2.99 -1.11 -16.99
C ARG A 3 2.52 -1.42 -15.60
N ILE A 4 1.26 -1.09 -15.35
CA ILE A 4 0.63 -1.50 -14.12
C ILE A 4 0.29 -2.96 -14.22
N ASP A 5 0.79 -3.74 -13.28
CA ASP A 5 0.53 -5.17 -13.23
C ASP A 5 -0.19 -5.47 -11.91
N PRO A 6 -1.54 -5.48 -11.93
CA PRO A 6 -2.29 -5.71 -10.70
C PRO A 6 -1.94 -7.03 -10.01
N GLN A 7 -1.65 -8.06 -10.79
CA GLN A 7 -1.28 -9.35 -10.21
C GLN A 7 0.08 -9.27 -9.53
N GLY A 8 1.04 -8.59 -10.17
CA GLY A 8 2.36 -8.38 -9.59
C GLY A 8 2.29 -7.55 -8.32
N ASP A 9 1.44 -6.51 -8.32
CA ASP A 9 1.24 -5.69 -7.14
C ASP A 9 0.62 -6.49 -6.01
N HIS A 10 -0.35 -7.35 -6.28
CA HIS A 10 -0.93 -8.22 -5.26
C HIS A 10 0.11 -9.17 -4.68
N GLU A 11 0.98 -9.71 -5.54
CA GLU A 11 2.06 -10.58 -5.07
C GLU A 11 3.01 -9.83 -4.14
N ALA A 12 3.39 -8.61 -4.51
CA ALA A 12 4.27 -7.79 -3.69
C ALA A 12 3.62 -7.43 -2.36
N LEU A 13 2.31 -7.19 -2.36
CA LEU A 13 1.58 -6.84 -1.15
C LEU A 13 1.47 -8.00 -0.16
N LYS A 14 1.73 -9.23 -0.58
CA LYS A 14 1.67 -10.36 0.35
C LYS A 14 2.66 -10.21 1.49
N LYS A 15 3.71 -9.42 1.30
CA LYS A 15 4.69 -9.13 2.34
C LYS A 15 4.14 -8.17 3.39
N PHE A 16 3.05 -7.50 3.10
CA PHE A 16 2.50 -6.44 3.94
C PHE A 16 1.09 -6.84 4.38
N ALA A 17 1.03 -7.76 5.33
CA ALA A 17 -0.25 -8.24 5.84
C ALA A 17 -0.95 -7.16 6.66
N PRO A 18 -2.29 -7.18 6.73
CA PRO A 18 -3.01 -6.28 7.62
C PRO A 18 -2.51 -6.40 9.06
N GLY A 19 -2.35 -5.25 9.71
CA GLY A 19 -1.81 -5.19 11.07
C GLY A 19 -0.32 -4.96 11.13
N CYS A 20 0.39 -5.06 10.00
CA CYS A 20 1.82 -4.78 9.98
C CYS A 20 2.10 -3.29 10.01
N SER A 21 3.20 -2.93 10.66
CA SER A 21 3.68 -1.55 10.66
C SER A 21 4.68 -1.37 9.52
N VAL A 22 4.60 -0.23 8.86
CA VAL A 22 5.51 0.09 7.76
C VAL A 22 6.00 1.53 7.89
N SER A 23 7.17 1.79 7.35
CA SER A 23 7.69 3.14 7.22
C SER A 23 7.35 3.63 5.81
N PHE A 24 6.69 4.77 5.71
CA PHE A 24 6.24 5.31 4.45
C PHE A 24 6.39 6.83 4.49
N ARG A 25 7.22 7.36 3.61
CA ARG A 25 7.51 8.80 3.52
C ARG A 25 7.93 9.40 4.85
N GLY A 26 8.77 8.68 5.59
CA GLY A 26 9.30 9.16 6.85
C GLY A 26 8.38 9.05 8.05
N LYS A 27 7.23 8.41 7.87
CA LYS A 27 6.26 8.20 8.95
C LYS A 27 5.95 6.73 9.10
N THR A 28 5.53 6.35 10.30
CA THR A 28 5.12 4.98 10.56
C THR A 28 3.61 4.86 10.44
N TYR A 29 3.17 3.87 9.67
CA TYR A 29 1.75 3.57 9.49
C TYR A 29 1.50 2.11 9.76
N THR A 30 0.25 1.79 10.07
CA THR A 30 -0.23 0.41 10.18
C THR A 30 -1.10 0.12 8.96
N ILE A 31 -0.91 -1.04 8.34
CA ILE A 31 -1.76 -1.45 7.23
C ILE A 31 -3.07 -1.94 7.82
N GLN A 32 -4.16 -1.24 7.50
CA GLN A 32 -5.48 -1.63 7.96
C GLN A 32 -6.03 -2.79 7.15
N ARG A 33 -5.90 -2.69 5.82
CA ARG A 33 -6.38 -3.73 4.92
C ARG A 33 -5.85 -3.47 3.53
N ARG A 34 -5.98 -4.46 2.68
CA ARG A 34 -5.73 -4.34 1.25
C ARG A 34 -7.08 -4.24 0.55
N THR A 35 -7.12 -3.47 -0.51
CA THR A 35 -8.37 -3.25 -1.25
C THR A 35 -8.06 -3.07 -2.73
N THR A 36 -9.10 -2.82 -3.51
CA THR A 36 -8.97 -2.59 -4.95
C THR A 36 -9.64 -1.26 -5.26
N LEU A 37 -8.94 -0.42 -6.04
CA LEU A 37 -9.49 0.85 -6.48
C LEU A 37 -10.54 0.63 -7.59
N ALA A 38 -11.32 1.67 -7.87
CA ALA A 38 -12.31 1.61 -8.93
C ALA A 38 -11.67 1.31 -10.29
N SER A 39 -10.41 1.70 -10.47
CA SER A 39 -9.68 1.41 -11.71
C SER A 39 -9.25 -0.05 -11.84
N GLY A 40 -9.41 -0.85 -10.80
CA GLY A 40 -8.94 -2.24 -10.76
C GLY A 40 -7.56 -2.40 -10.16
N GLU A 41 -6.87 -1.32 -9.83
CA GLU A 41 -5.55 -1.38 -9.22
C GLU A 41 -5.64 -1.84 -7.78
N ALA A 42 -4.66 -2.65 -7.36
CA ALA A 42 -4.52 -3.01 -5.96
C ALA A 42 -4.17 -1.76 -5.15
N ALA A 43 -4.61 -1.72 -3.91
CA ALA A 43 -4.37 -0.59 -3.03
C ALA A 43 -4.28 -1.07 -1.58
N VAL A 44 -3.77 -0.20 -0.72
CA VAL A 44 -3.69 -0.47 0.71
C VAL A 44 -4.28 0.70 1.47
N VAL A 45 -4.86 0.40 2.62
CA VAL A 45 -5.34 1.43 3.55
C VAL A 45 -4.32 1.55 4.66
N LEU A 46 -3.73 2.73 4.80
CA LEU A 46 -2.72 3.01 5.81
C LEU A 46 -3.31 3.91 6.88
N GLN A 47 -2.92 3.67 8.12
CA GLN A 47 -3.43 4.44 9.26
C GLN A 47 -2.33 4.67 10.28
N ASN A 48 -2.35 5.85 10.88
CA ASN A 48 -1.58 6.13 12.09
C ASN A 48 -2.45 6.94 13.04
N ASP A 49 -1.84 7.49 14.10
CA ASP A 49 -2.61 8.23 15.11
C ASP A 49 -3.21 9.52 14.59
N GLN A 50 -2.77 9.99 13.44
CA GLN A 50 -3.14 11.30 12.91
C GLN A 50 -3.99 11.23 11.66
N GLU A 51 -3.90 10.13 10.89
CA GLU A 51 -4.54 10.08 9.58
C GLU A 51 -4.78 8.66 9.13
N GLN A 52 -5.68 8.52 8.18
CA GLN A 52 -5.95 7.27 7.49
C GLN A 52 -6.23 7.61 6.04
N PHE A 53 -5.64 6.84 5.12
CA PHE A 53 -5.87 7.09 3.70
C PHE A 53 -5.65 5.81 2.89
N VAL A 54 -6.18 5.81 1.66
CA VAL A 54 -6.01 4.73 0.71
C VAL A 54 -5.00 5.16 -0.34
N ILE A 55 -4.07 4.29 -0.67
CA ILE A 55 -3.04 4.59 -1.67
C ILE A 55 -2.88 3.37 -2.58
N SER A 56 -2.62 3.62 -3.87
CA SER A 56 -2.38 2.51 -4.81
C SER A 56 -1.17 1.72 -4.39
N ALA A 57 -1.20 0.41 -4.66
CA ALA A 57 -0.08 -0.47 -4.33
C ALA A 57 1.19 -0.04 -5.04
N ALA A 58 1.08 0.38 -6.30
CA ALA A 58 2.25 0.82 -7.05
C ALA A 58 2.95 1.99 -6.37
N ARG A 59 2.17 2.99 -5.93
CA ARG A 59 2.75 4.14 -5.24
C ARG A 59 3.26 3.77 -3.85
N PHE A 60 2.52 2.93 -3.14
CA PHE A 60 2.95 2.46 -1.84
C PHE A 60 4.30 1.74 -1.93
N LEU A 61 4.42 0.81 -2.88
CA LEU A 61 5.63 0.03 -3.03
C LEU A 61 6.82 0.89 -3.48
N ALA A 62 6.56 1.96 -4.21
CA ALA A 62 7.62 2.87 -4.64
C ALA A 62 8.18 3.69 -3.46
N ASP A 63 7.35 4.01 -2.48
CA ASP A 63 7.72 4.93 -1.40
C ASP A 63 7.91 4.25 -0.06
N VAL A 64 7.52 2.99 0.08
CA VAL A 64 7.65 2.30 1.37
C VAL A 64 9.12 2.10 1.74
N GLY A 65 9.41 2.28 3.02
CA GLY A 65 10.79 2.16 3.49
C GLY A 65 11.62 3.43 3.38
N THR A 66 11.02 4.53 2.92
CA THR A 66 11.74 5.80 2.78
C THR A 66 11.43 6.76 3.90
#